data_967517f51d5e602ae1407a33169eb03f
#
_entry.id   967517f51d5e602ae1407a33169eb03f
#
_cell.length_a   1.000
_cell.length_b   1.000
_cell.length_c   1.000
_cell.angle_alpha   90.00
_cell.angle_beta   90.00
_cell.angle_gamma   90.00
#
_symmetry.space_group_name_H-M   'P 1'
#
loop_
_entity.id
_entity.type
_entity.pdbx_description
1 polymer ?
#
loop_
_entity_poly.entity_id
_entity_poly.type
_entity_poly.pdbx_seq_one_letter_code
_entity_poly.pdbx_strand_id
1 'polypeptide(L)'
;MRLKKITIILVLVLGSLLTFQAKASHMMGSDITWTCIGQDSFLIKLVIYRDCNGIPLSSASIPIKCATTGASITQVSIAKPPPVDITPTCGASCTRCETSSCAFPYGIEQYTFTKLVVLSSAGSCCKVTMSYSMCCRNSSITTATPGNFYIDALLDRCVTPCYNSPSFTNPPSAIICIGQNFVFN
;
A
#
# COMPACT_ATOMS: atom_id res chain seq x y z
N MET A 1 6.63 12.21 -53.03
CA MET A 1 7.21 12.63 -51.72
C MET A 1 6.18 13.27 -50.75
N ARG A 2 5.27 14.12 -51.23
CA ARG A 2 4.27 14.79 -50.35
C ARG A 2 3.25 13.81 -49.70
N LEU A 3 2.77 12.81 -50.45
CA LEU A 3 1.77 11.85 -49.94
C LEU A 3 2.29 11.04 -48.76
N LYS A 4 3.53 10.53 -48.84
CA LYS A 4 4.17 9.79 -47.71
C LYS A 4 4.31 10.63 -46.44
N LYS A 5 4.61 11.92 -46.58
CA LYS A 5 4.70 12.85 -45.43
C LYS A 5 3.35 13.08 -44.78
N ILE A 6 2.29 13.22 -45.58
CA ILE A 6 0.91 13.40 -45.08
C ILE A 6 0.45 12.13 -44.33
N THR A 7 0.74 10.95 -44.88
CA THR A 7 0.39 9.68 -44.22
C THR A 7 1.10 9.52 -42.86
N ILE A 8 2.38 9.89 -42.78
CA ILE A 8 3.14 9.82 -41.51
C ILE A 8 2.57 10.78 -40.46
N ILE A 9 2.21 12.00 -40.87
CA ILE A 9 1.62 12.98 -39.98
C ILE A 9 0.25 12.50 -39.48
N LEU A 10 -0.57 11.93 -40.38
CA LEU A 10 -1.89 11.38 -40.00
C LEU A 10 -1.78 10.23 -38.99
N VAL A 11 -0.80 9.33 -39.18
CA VAL A 11 -0.54 8.22 -38.25
C VAL A 11 -0.06 8.73 -36.89
N LEU A 12 0.80 9.76 -36.85
CA LEU A 12 1.26 10.36 -35.60
C LEU A 12 0.14 11.09 -34.86
N VAL A 13 -0.74 11.79 -35.58
CA VAL A 13 -1.91 12.47 -35.00
C VAL A 13 -2.93 11.44 -34.50
N LEU A 14 -3.19 10.37 -35.27
CA LEU A 14 -4.07 9.28 -34.82
C LEU A 14 -3.52 8.55 -33.60
N GLY A 15 -2.20 8.34 -33.55
CA GLY A 15 -1.50 7.73 -32.40
C GLY A 15 -1.55 8.60 -31.14
N SER A 16 -1.53 9.92 -31.27
CA SER A 16 -1.64 10.85 -30.14
C SER A 16 -3.07 10.96 -29.55
N LEU A 17 -4.09 10.52 -30.29
CA LEU A 17 -5.47 10.47 -29.81
C LEU A 17 -5.78 9.22 -28.97
N LEU A 18 -4.87 8.24 -28.94
CA LEU A 18 -4.97 7.09 -28.05
C LEU A 18 -4.52 7.49 -26.65
N THR A 19 -5.34 8.19 -25.92
CA THR A 19 -5.11 8.47 -24.49
C THR A 19 -5.25 7.17 -23.72
N PHE A 20 -4.15 6.51 -23.40
CA PHE A 20 -4.15 5.47 -22.38
C PHE A 20 -4.49 6.10 -21.05
N GLN A 21 -5.68 5.81 -20.53
CA GLN A 21 -6.00 6.15 -19.15
C GLN A 21 -5.13 5.27 -18.25
N ALA A 22 -4.05 5.83 -17.73
CA ALA A 22 -3.28 5.20 -16.67
C ALA A 22 -4.19 5.12 -15.43
N LYS A 23 -4.76 3.93 -15.16
CA LYS A 23 -5.44 3.69 -13.89
C LYS A 23 -4.38 3.69 -12.81
N ALA A 24 -4.39 4.71 -11.96
CA ALA A 24 -3.54 4.77 -10.78
C ALA A 24 -4.04 3.74 -9.74
N SER A 25 -3.11 3.08 -9.06
CA SER A 25 -3.47 2.28 -7.89
C SER A 25 -3.83 3.25 -6.78
N HIS A 26 -5.08 3.25 -6.34
CA HIS A 26 -5.59 4.20 -5.38
C HIS A 26 -5.22 3.77 -3.95
N MET A 27 -3.93 3.90 -3.60
CA MET A 27 -3.44 3.62 -2.24
C MET A 27 -3.97 4.69 -1.28
N MET A 28 -4.71 4.26 -0.27
CA MET A 28 -5.31 5.14 0.75
C MET A 28 -4.45 5.23 2.01
N GLY A 29 -3.73 4.16 2.34
CA GLY A 29 -2.87 4.08 3.50
C GLY A 29 -2.20 2.72 3.64
N SER A 30 -1.29 2.61 4.58
CA SER A 30 -0.61 1.36 4.91
C SER A 30 0.06 1.45 6.27
N ASP A 31 0.26 0.29 6.92
CA ASP A 31 0.98 0.15 8.18
C ASP A 31 1.99 -0.98 8.06
N ILE A 32 3.20 -0.79 8.61
CA ILE A 32 4.18 -1.85 8.82
C ILE A 32 4.38 -2.02 10.32
N THR A 33 4.04 -3.19 10.82
CA THR A 33 4.19 -3.57 12.22
C THR A 33 4.92 -4.89 12.34
N TRP A 34 5.40 -5.22 13.55
CA TRP A 34 6.05 -6.50 13.82
C TRP A 34 5.73 -7.00 15.22
N THR A 35 5.76 -8.31 15.34
CA THR A 35 5.71 -9.02 16.62
C THR A 35 6.99 -9.84 16.75
N CYS A 36 7.71 -9.69 17.86
CA CYS A 36 8.84 -10.54 18.14
C CYS A 36 8.38 -11.96 18.51
N ILE A 37 8.93 -12.95 17.82
CA ILE A 37 8.65 -14.38 18.05
C ILE A 37 9.81 -15.06 18.77
N GLY A 38 11.00 -14.49 18.71
CA GLY A 38 12.20 -14.99 19.34
C GLY A 38 13.41 -14.17 18.95
N GLN A 39 14.60 -14.56 19.39
CA GLN A 39 15.80 -13.85 19.06
C GLN A 39 15.96 -13.71 17.54
N ASP A 40 16.11 -12.48 17.06
CA ASP A 40 16.21 -12.11 15.65
C ASP A 40 15.07 -12.59 14.74
N SER A 41 13.97 -13.07 15.33
CA SER A 41 12.83 -13.60 14.58
C SER A 41 11.59 -12.73 14.80
N PHE A 42 11.06 -12.17 13.73
CA PHE A 42 9.95 -11.22 13.76
C PHE A 42 8.86 -11.61 12.78
N LEU A 43 7.62 -11.64 13.24
CA LEU A 43 6.47 -11.73 12.38
C LEU A 43 6.12 -10.33 11.89
N ILE A 44 6.48 -10.03 10.64
CA ILE A 44 6.18 -8.74 10.02
C ILE A 44 4.77 -8.78 9.46
N LYS A 45 4.02 -7.71 9.71
CA LYS A 45 2.69 -7.49 9.17
C LYS A 45 2.68 -6.17 8.40
N LEU A 46 2.37 -6.23 7.10
CA LEU A 46 2.08 -5.08 6.24
C LEU A 46 0.58 -5.07 5.98
N VAL A 47 -0.08 -4.01 6.38
CA VAL A 47 -1.49 -3.75 6.06
C VAL A 47 -1.56 -2.68 4.98
N ILE A 48 -2.35 -2.92 3.94
CA ILE A 48 -2.55 -2.00 2.83
C ILE A 48 -4.04 -1.71 2.70
N TYR A 49 -4.38 -0.43 2.64
CA TYR A 49 -5.73 0.07 2.39
C TYR A 49 -5.81 0.61 0.97
N ARG A 50 -6.73 0.06 0.17
CA ARG A 50 -6.87 0.39 -1.25
C ARG A 50 -8.32 0.74 -1.60
N ASP A 51 -8.50 1.72 -2.47
CA ASP A 51 -9.78 1.98 -3.12
C ASP A 51 -10.11 0.84 -4.10
N CYS A 52 -11.30 0.25 -3.98
CA CYS A 52 -11.75 -0.85 -4.82
C CYS A 52 -11.85 -0.49 -6.31
N ASN A 53 -12.00 0.81 -6.62
CA ASN A 53 -12.00 1.29 -8.02
C ASN A 53 -10.59 1.34 -8.64
N GLY A 54 -9.53 1.16 -7.83
CA GLY A 54 -8.15 1.20 -8.30
C GLY A 54 -7.67 -0.10 -8.94
N ILE A 55 -6.38 -0.11 -9.34
CA ILE A 55 -5.73 -1.30 -9.89
C ILE A 55 -5.62 -2.37 -8.78
N PRO A 56 -5.97 -3.62 -9.04
CA PRO A 56 -5.81 -4.70 -8.08
C PRO A 56 -4.38 -4.85 -7.60
N LEU A 57 -4.20 -5.13 -6.29
CA LEU A 57 -2.88 -5.44 -5.74
C LEU A 57 -2.38 -6.80 -6.25
N SER A 58 -1.07 -6.91 -6.34
CA SER A 58 -0.34 -8.15 -6.56
C SER A 58 0.32 -8.63 -5.24
N SER A 59 1.36 -9.44 -5.32
CA SER A 59 2.24 -9.75 -4.19
C SER A 59 2.90 -8.48 -3.64
N ALA A 60 3.17 -8.45 -2.34
CA ALA A 60 3.96 -7.38 -1.73
C ALA A 60 5.43 -7.78 -1.64
N SER A 61 6.32 -6.80 -1.83
CA SER A 61 7.75 -6.95 -1.64
C SER A 61 8.25 -5.91 -0.62
N ILE A 62 8.87 -6.39 0.45
CA ILE A 62 9.36 -5.57 1.57
C ILE A 62 10.89 -5.67 1.58
N PRO A 63 11.63 -4.70 1.03
CA PRO A 63 13.05 -4.61 1.22
C PRO A 63 13.37 -4.32 2.69
N ILE A 64 14.35 -5.03 3.22
CA ILE A 64 14.86 -4.88 4.57
C ILE A 64 16.33 -4.47 4.46
N LYS A 65 16.66 -3.32 5.02
CA LYS A 65 17.99 -2.70 4.90
C LYS A 65 18.54 -2.29 6.25
N CYS A 66 19.85 -2.21 6.36
CA CYS A 66 20.50 -1.56 7.48
C CYS A 66 20.27 -0.05 7.41
N ALA A 67 19.63 0.53 8.43
CA ALA A 67 19.27 1.95 8.43
C ALA A 67 20.50 2.89 8.46
N THR A 68 21.63 2.42 9.04
CA THR A 68 22.84 3.23 9.17
C THR A 68 23.71 3.23 7.92
N THR A 69 23.74 2.12 7.18
CA THR A 69 24.61 1.94 6.01
C THR A 69 23.86 1.92 4.68
N GLY A 70 22.54 1.72 4.71
CA GLY A 70 21.73 1.48 3.51
C GLY A 70 21.91 0.10 2.88
N ALA A 71 22.80 -0.75 3.44
CA ALA A 71 23.07 -2.08 2.91
C ALA A 71 21.82 -2.97 2.97
N SER A 72 21.58 -3.70 1.89
CA SER A 72 20.48 -4.66 1.83
C SER A 72 20.78 -5.85 2.72
N ILE A 73 19.84 -6.19 3.61
CA ILE A 73 19.91 -7.38 4.46
C ILE A 73 19.17 -8.52 3.77
N THR A 74 17.92 -8.28 3.41
CA THR A 74 17.10 -9.25 2.70
C THR A 74 15.92 -8.55 2.01
N GLN A 75 15.19 -9.27 1.18
CA GLN A 75 13.95 -8.83 0.57
C GLN A 75 12.89 -9.91 0.76
N VAL A 76 11.76 -9.52 1.31
CA VAL A 76 10.67 -10.44 1.63
C VAL A 76 9.54 -10.27 0.64
N SER A 77 9.23 -11.33 -0.09
CA SER A 77 8.07 -11.37 -0.99
C SER A 77 6.94 -12.15 -0.34
N ILE A 78 5.73 -11.60 -0.37
CA ILE A 78 4.55 -12.17 0.24
C ILE A 78 3.45 -12.22 -0.82
N ALA A 79 2.88 -13.41 -1.05
CA ALA A 79 1.76 -13.59 -1.95
C ALA A 79 0.54 -12.76 -1.50
N LYS A 80 -0.25 -12.30 -2.45
CA LYS A 80 -1.45 -11.51 -2.17
C LYS A 80 -2.46 -12.31 -1.34
N PRO A 81 -2.84 -11.85 -0.14
CA PRO A 81 -3.93 -12.44 0.62
C PRO A 81 -5.30 -12.03 0.02
N PRO A 82 -6.39 -12.71 0.39
CA PRO A 82 -7.73 -12.21 0.10
C PRO A 82 -7.95 -10.86 0.80
N PRO A 83 -8.65 -9.90 0.15
CA PRO A 83 -9.01 -8.63 0.77
C PRO A 83 -10.17 -8.81 1.74
N VAL A 84 -10.28 -7.85 2.66
CA VAL A 84 -11.46 -7.64 3.50
C VAL A 84 -12.04 -6.28 3.14
N ASP A 85 -13.33 -6.22 2.80
CA ASP A 85 -14.03 -4.96 2.63
C ASP A 85 -14.27 -4.33 4.00
N ILE A 86 -13.71 -3.14 4.21
CA ILE A 86 -13.83 -2.37 5.45
C ILE A 86 -14.60 -1.06 5.22
N THR A 87 -15.33 -0.96 4.12
CA THR A 87 -16.06 0.25 3.76
C THR A 87 -17.19 0.54 4.75
N PRO A 88 -17.23 1.72 5.38
CA PRO A 88 -18.42 2.15 6.10
C PRO A 88 -19.55 2.40 5.10
N THR A 89 -20.60 1.61 5.14
CA THR A 89 -21.67 1.65 4.14
C THR A 89 -22.62 2.84 4.28
N CYS A 90 -22.63 3.50 5.45
CA CYS A 90 -23.50 4.65 5.71
C CYS A 90 -25.00 4.38 5.41
N GLY A 91 -25.44 3.13 5.62
CA GLY A 91 -26.81 2.68 5.30
C GLY A 91 -27.03 2.28 3.83
N ALA A 92 -25.99 2.31 2.99
CA ALA A 92 -26.07 1.76 1.65
C ALA A 92 -26.19 0.23 1.67
N SER A 93 -26.84 -0.33 0.64
CA SER A 93 -27.07 -1.78 0.53
C SER A 93 -25.88 -2.55 -0.05
N CYS A 94 -24.88 -1.85 -0.58
CA CYS A 94 -23.68 -2.43 -1.19
C CYS A 94 -22.49 -1.47 -1.12
N THR A 95 -21.29 -1.97 -1.47
CA THR A 95 -20.07 -1.17 -1.64
C THR A 95 -19.51 -1.31 -3.06
N ARG A 96 -18.55 -0.47 -3.43
CA ARG A 96 -17.80 -0.62 -4.69
C ARG A 96 -16.87 -1.84 -4.69
N CYS A 97 -16.55 -2.39 -3.54
CA CYS A 97 -15.79 -3.63 -3.45
C CYS A 97 -16.65 -4.85 -3.84
N GLU A 98 -17.94 -4.82 -3.54
CA GLU A 98 -18.87 -5.88 -3.89
C GLU A 98 -19.30 -5.83 -5.35
N THR A 99 -19.64 -4.64 -5.82
CA THR A 99 -20.06 -4.45 -7.22
C THR A 99 -19.74 -3.04 -7.73
N SER A 100 -19.23 -2.99 -8.96
CA SER A 100 -18.94 -1.72 -9.64
C SER A 100 -20.19 -0.89 -9.99
N SER A 101 -21.37 -1.50 -9.95
CA SER A 101 -22.66 -0.84 -10.20
C SER A 101 -23.31 -0.29 -8.93
N CYS A 102 -22.71 -0.45 -7.76
CA CYS A 102 -23.23 0.08 -6.50
C CYS A 102 -23.40 1.61 -6.58
N ALA A 103 -24.57 2.11 -6.14
CA ALA A 103 -24.85 3.54 -6.10
C ALA A 103 -23.93 4.29 -5.11
N PHE A 104 -23.49 3.63 -4.03
CA PHE A 104 -22.49 4.16 -3.13
C PHE A 104 -21.13 4.14 -3.83
N PRO A 105 -20.49 5.31 -4.07
CA PRO A 105 -19.36 5.41 -5.00
C PRO A 105 -18.03 4.98 -4.41
N TYR A 106 -17.99 4.57 -3.14
CA TYR A 106 -16.78 4.27 -2.42
C TYR A 106 -16.65 2.79 -2.07
N GLY A 107 -15.42 2.34 -1.92
CA GLY A 107 -15.10 1.00 -1.44
C GLY A 107 -13.64 0.95 -0.99
N ILE A 108 -13.38 0.36 0.19
CA ILE A 108 -12.06 0.27 0.78
C ILE A 108 -11.76 -1.20 1.09
N GLU A 109 -10.77 -1.74 0.44
CA GLU A 109 -10.23 -3.06 0.72
C GLU A 109 -9.02 -2.97 1.65
N GLN A 110 -9.00 -3.82 2.65
CA GLN A 110 -7.84 -4.07 3.49
C GLN A 110 -7.16 -5.37 3.08
N TYR A 111 -5.86 -5.31 2.80
CA TYR A 111 -5.00 -6.48 2.60
C TYR A 111 -4.03 -6.60 3.76
N THR A 112 -3.95 -7.79 4.37
CA THR A 112 -3.02 -8.08 5.48
C THR A 112 -1.98 -9.10 5.03
N PHE A 113 -0.79 -8.63 4.70
CA PHE A 113 0.37 -9.45 4.36
C PHE A 113 1.15 -9.78 5.62
N THR A 114 1.45 -11.05 5.84
CA THR A 114 2.17 -11.50 7.03
C THR A 114 3.30 -12.45 6.66
N LYS A 115 4.48 -12.26 7.23
CA LYS A 115 5.63 -13.14 7.00
C LYS A 115 6.56 -13.18 8.21
N LEU A 116 6.96 -14.39 8.58
CA LEU A 116 8.06 -14.58 9.53
C LEU A 116 9.38 -14.27 8.84
N VAL A 117 10.20 -13.44 9.47
CA VAL A 117 11.52 -13.03 8.98
C VAL A 117 12.56 -13.26 10.07
N VAL A 118 13.68 -13.86 9.69
CA VAL A 118 14.84 -14.04 10.56
C VAL A 118 15.92 -13.06 10.12
N LEU A 119 16.36 -12.20 11.04
CA LEU A 119 17.31 -11.13 10.80
C LEU A 119 18.75 -11.46 11.23
N SER A 120 19.09 -12.73 11.39
CA SER A 120 20.47 -13.14 11.73
C SER A 120 21.50 -12.65 10.71
N SER A 121 21.11 -12.54 9.43
CA SER A 121 21.96 -11.99 8.36
C SER A 121 22.24 -10.49 8.49
N ALA A 122 21.57 -9.77 9.38
CA ALA A 122 21.82 -8.35 9.63
C ALA A 122 23.16 -8.12 10.36
N GLY A 123 23.78 -9.16 10.91
CA GLY A 123 25.08 -9.09 11.60
C GLY A 123 25.09 -8.04 12.72
N SER A 124 26.03 -7.10 12.67
CA SER A 124 26.16 -6.00 13.64
C SER A 124 25.22 -4.81 13.39
N CYS A 125 24.35 -4.88 12.38
CA CYS A 125 23.41 -3.79 12.11
C CYS A 125 22.31 -3.73 13.17
N CYS A 126 22.35 -2.74 14.05
CA CYS A 126 21.37 -2.57 15.12
C CYS A 126 20.03 -2.06 14.63
N LYS A 127 20.03 -1.11 13.69
CA LYS A 127 18.82 -0.44 13.20
C LYS A 127 18.48 -0.93 11.80
N VAL A 128 17.32 -1.56 11.68
CA VAL A 128 16.84 -2.18 10.45
C VAL A 128 15.59 -1.45 9.97
N THR A 129 15.61 -0.99 8.72
CA THR A 129 14.45 -0.37 8.07
C THR A 129 13.76 -1.40 7.20
N MET A 130 12.46 -1.54 7.40
CA MET A 130 11.53 -2.27 6.53
C MET A 130 10.71 -1.26 5.76
N SER A 131 10.61 -1.38 4.44
CA SER A 131 9.87 -0.39 3.65
C SER A 131 8.96 -1.04 2.62
N TYR A 132 7.94 -0.28 2.22
CA TYR A 132 7.05 -0.65 1.13
C TYR A 132 6.79 0.58 0.27
N SER A 133 6.82 0.40 -1.04
CA SER A 133 6.47 1.47 -1.98
C SER A 133 5.64 0.94 -3.13
N MET A 134 4.71 1.75 -3.57
CA MET A 134 3.83 1.47 -4.70
C MET A 134 3.44 2.77 -5.41
N CYS A 135 3.30 2.76 -6.74
CA CYS A 135 2.57 3.80 -7.43
C CYS A 135 1.09 3.63 -7.09
N CYS A 136 0.42 4.51 -6.93
CA CYS A 136 0.14 5.88 -6.96
C CYS A 136 -0.83 6.14 -5.81
N ARG A 137 -0.70 7.26 -5.12
CA ARG A 137 -1.62 7.65 -4.05
C ARG A 137 -3.01 7.89 -4.60
N ASN A 138 -4.03 7.69 -3.75
CA ASN A 138 -5.39 8.06 -4.09
C ASN A 138 -5.50 9.57 -4.32
N SER A 139 -6.17 9.97 -5.41
CA SER A 139 -6.36 11.37 -5.77
C SER A 139 -7.21 12.17 -4.77
N SER A 140 -7.95 11.49 -3.89
CA SER A 140 -8.69 12.13 -2.80
C SER A 140 -7.79 12.67 -1.68
N ILE A 141 -6.50 12.30 -1.67
CA ILE A 141 -5.52 12.88 -0.75
C ILE A 141 -5.09 14.24 -1.30
N THR A 142 -5.68 15.32 -0.79
CA THR A 142 -5.45 16.68 -1.26
C THR A 142 -4.21 17.35 -0.65
N THR A 143 -3.65 16.79 0.42
CA THR A 143 -2.52 17.36 1.16
C THR A 143 -1.15 16.93 0.62
N ALA A 144 -1.10 16.02 -0.36
CA ALA A 144 0.13 15.57 -0.98
C ALA A 144 0.02 15.63 -2.50
N THR A 145 1.15 15.94 -3.16
CA THR A 145 1.23 15.85 -4.63
C THR A 145 0.98 14.41 -5.10
N PRO A 146 0.32 14.21 -6.25
CA PRO A 146 0.23 12.90 -6.88
C PRO A 146 1.62 12.29 -7.04
N GLY A 147 1.77 11.02 -6.68
CA GLY A 147 3.06 10.35 -6.73
C GLY A 147 3.05 8.98 -6.09
N ASN A 148 4.23 8.42 -5.90
CA ASN A 148 4.37 7.12 -5.28
C ASN A 148 3.98 7.17 -3.80
N PHE A 149 3.32 6.11 -3.36
CA PHE A 149 3.13 5.83 -1.94
C PHE A 149 4.41 5.18 -1.40
N TYR A 150 4.86 5.64 -0.24
CA TYR A 150 6.00 5.07 0.47
C TYR A 150 5.72 5.06 1.97
N ILE A 151 6.07 3.97 2.62
CA ILE A 151 6.05 3.82 4.07
C ILE A 151 7.27 3.04 4.51
N ASP A 152 7.80 3.35 5.66
CA ASP A 152 8.84 2.57 6.32
C ASP A 152 8.62 2.46 7.83
N ALA A 153 9.27 1.48 8.42
CA ALA A 153 9.30 1.25 9.84
C ALA A 153 10.72 0.87 10.28
N LEU A 154 11.14 1.42 11.42
CA LEU A 154 12.47 1.24 11.99
C LEU A 154 12.42 0.30 13.20
N LEU A 155 13.12 -0.82 13.09
CA LEU A 155 13.31 -1.78 14.16
C LEU A 155 14.72 -1.62 14.76
N ASP A 156 14.84 -1.42 16.09
CA ASP A 156 16.11 -1.41 16.80
C ASP A 156 16.31 -2.74 17.55
N ARG A 157 17.23 -3.57 17.06
CA ARG A 157 17.52 -4.92 17.59
C ARG A 157 18.48 -4.91 18.77
N CYS A 158 19.22 -3.82 19.00
CA CYS A 158 20.30 -3.79 20.00
C CYS A 158 19.85 -3.24 21.33
N VAL A 159 18.99 -2.22 21.32
CA VAL A 159 18.50 -1.60 22.58
C VAL A 159 17.49 -2.52 23.26
N THR A 160 16.56 -3.09 22.48
CA THR A 160 15.59 -4.06 22.98
C THR A 160 15.48 -5.20 21.97
N PRO A 161 16.22 -6.29 22.15
CA PRO A 161 16.36 -7.33 21.11
C PRO A 161 15.05 -8.01 20.70
N CYS A 162 14.05 -8.04 21.60
CA CYS A 162 12.77 -8.65 21.32
C CYS A 162 11.63 -7.77 21.85
N TYR A 163 11.03 -6.98 20.98
CA TYR A 163 9.87 -6.15 21.30
C TYR A 163 8.89 -6.08 20.12
N ASN A 164 7.67 -5.73 20.43
CA ASN A 164 6.61 -5.54 19.42
C ASN A 164 6.52 -4.07 19.04
N SER A 165 6.24 -3.80 17.77
CA SER A 165 5.86 -2.44 17.37
C SER A 165 4.55 -2.01 18.01
N PRO A 166 4.29 -0.72 18.14
CA PRO A 166 2.93 -0.23 18.33
C PRO A 166 2.02 -0.75 17.22
N SER A 167 0.76 -0.99 17.54
CA SER A 167 -0.25 -1.43 16.57
C SER A 167 -1.54 -0.66 16.78
N PHE A 168 -2.24 -0.37 15.69
CA PHE A 168 -3.58 0.20 15.76
C PHE A 168 -4.60 -0.88 16.09
N THR A 169 -5.51 -0.59 16.99
CA THR A 169 -6.60 -1.49 17.35
C THR A 169 -7.75 -1.45 16.34
N ASN A 170 -7.93 -0.29 15.69
CA ASN A 170 -8.96 -0.07 14.70
C ASN A 170 -8.34 0.30 13.35
N PRO A 171 -8.94 -0.13 12.23
CA PRO A 171 -8.53 0.36 10.92
C PRO A 171 -8.79 1.87 10.81
N PRO A 172 -7.99 2.61 10.03
CA PRO A 172 -8.22 4.03 9.81
C PRO A 172 -9.58 4.24 9.12
N SER A 173 -10.38 5.16 9.63
CA SER A 173 -11.65 5.54 9.01
C SER A 173 -11.39 6.55 7.91
N ALA A 174 -11.46 6.12 6.65
CA ALA A 174 -11.33 7.01 5.49
C ALA A 174 -12.67 7.65 5.09
N ILE A 175 -13.80 7.11 5.59
CA ILE A 175 -15.17 7.56 5.31
C ILE A 175 -15.92 7.67 6.63
N ILE A 176 -16.62 8.79 6.84
CA ILE A 176 -17.45 9.04 8.01
C ILE A 176 -18.86 9.35 7.52
N CYS A 177 -19.86 8.69 8.11
CA CYS A 177 -21.26 8.90 7.76
C CYS A 177 -21.81 10.17 8.44
N ILE A 178 -22.62 10.94 7.74
CA ILE A 178 -23.30 12.11 8.30
C ILE A 178 -24.16 11.69 9.49
N GLY A 179 -24.00 12.37 10.64
CA GLY A 179 -24.72 12.08 11.87
C GLY A 179 -24.13 10.95 12.73
N GLN A 180 -23.02 10.35 12.32
CA GLN A 180 -22.28 9.39 13.12
C GLN A 180 -21.36 10.10 14.12
N ASN A 181 -21.44 9.72 15.40
CA ASN A 181 -20.46 10.14 16.40
C ASN A 181 -19.11 9.45 16.09
N PHE A 182 -18.09 10.24 15.88
CA PHE A 182 -16.74 9.76 15.61
C PHE A 182 -15.83 10.05 16.81
N VAL A 183 -15.21 9.01 17.36
CA VAL A 183 -14.26 9.11 18.47
C VAL A 183 -12.90 8.64 17.97
N PHE A 184 -11.90 9.51 18.06
CA PHE A 184 -10.49 9.13 17.91
C PHE A 184 -10.00 8.58 19.26
N ASN A 185 -9.54 7.34 19.27
CA ASN A 185 -8.86 6.72 20.41
C ASN A 185 -7.37 6.61 20.11
#